data_1424185a95a54e7744b1c28b5d7425df
#
_entry.id   1424185a95a54e7744b1c28b5d7425df
#
_cell.length_a   1.000
_cell.length_b   1.000
_cell.length_c   1.000
_cell.angle_alpha   90.00
_cell.angle_beta   90.00
_cell.angle_gamma   90.00
#
_symmetry.space_group_name_H-M   'P 1'
#
loop_
_entity.id
_entity.type
_entity.pdbx_description
1 polymer ?
#
loop_
_entity_poly.entity_id
_entity_poly.type
_entity_poly.pdbx_seq_one_letter_code
_entity_poly.pdbx_strand_id
1 'polypeptide(L)'
;MPGLFTGARMRYNHLHKKVFQLEAEITKHSNDVIMKAMAETFKDKTLKIFGLDSARITGVIPTVLPVLEVKENRTDYIFLLADNTLLHLEFQTSVSKEILKRFMLYDARLINKDERDVNTAVIYSGRIEKAPDRLKKGSITYKVANVYMKGCDGDKEYQKLHEKIEKSEPLNEEEILKLIFLPLMKSKKTEDEMAVQAAELAKDITGEIKTFIIGAIVAITDKFMSEDYKKRLLEVLRMTQIEQWIREEGRKEGRKAGLRQSKMIFANT
;
A
#
# COMPACT_ATOMS: atom_id res chain seq x y z
N MET A 1 -2.27 53.24 -10.23
CA MET A 1 -3.26 52.21 -9.97
C MET A 1 -2.56 50.87 -9.71
N PRO A 2 -2.33 50.45 -8.48
CA PRO A 2 -1.82 49.10 -8.12
C PRO A 2 -2.83 48.38 -7.22
N GLY A 3 -3.88 47.83 -7.81
CA GLY A 3 -4.91 47.15 -6.98
C GLY A 3 -5.53 45.90 -7.60
N LEU A 4 -5.28 45.60 -8.87
CA LEU A 4 -5.97 44.51 -9.62
C LEU A 4 -5.19 43.17 -9.66
N PHE A 5 -3.92 43.18 -9.29
CA PHE A 5 -3.07 41.95 -9.36
C PHE A 5 -3.04 41.11 -8.06
N THR A 6 -3.42 41.66 -6.91
CA THR A 6 -3.41 40.95 -5.62
C THR A 6 -4.56 39.98 -5.47
N GLY A 7 -5.73 40.30 -6.00
CA GLY A 7 -6.92 39.43 -5.87
C GLY A 7 -6.88 38.17 -6.75
N ALA A 8 -6.23 38.24 -7.92
CA ALA A 8 -6.06 37.08 -8.80
C ALA A 8 -5.05 36.07 -8.24
N ARG A 9 -3.95 36.56 -7.66
CA ARG A 9 -2.91 35.73 -7.04
C ARG A 9 -3.39 35.05 -5.75
N MET A 10 -4.25 35.70 -4.97
CA MET A 10 -4.90 35.07 -3.80
C MET A 10 -5.90 33.98 -4.20
N ARG A 11 -6.71 34.20 -5.23
CA ARG A 11 -7.64 33.17 -5.75
C ARG A 11 -6.90 31.98 -6.36
N TYR A 12 -5.83 32.20 -7.10
CA TYR A 12 -4.99 31.15 -7.66
C TYR A 12 -4.36 30.28 -6.57
N ASN A 13 -3.79 30.91 -5.53
CA ASN A 13 -3.22 30.18 -4.39
C ASN A 13 -4.28 29.43 -3.56
N HIS A 14 -5.49 29.95 -3.46
CA HIS A 14 -6.60 29.28 -2.77
C HIS A 14 -7.14 28.08 -3.55
N LEU A 15 -7.25 28.21 -4.89
CA LEU A 15 -7.60 27.09 -5.76
C LEU A 15 -6.52 26.00 -5.77
N HIS A 16 -5.25 26.40 -5.85
CA HIS A 16 -4.13 25.45 -5.80
C HIS A 16 -4.07 24.68 -4.48
N LYS A 17 -4.31 25.36 -3.34
CA LYS A 17 -4.41 24.73 -2.03
C LYS A 17 -5.60 23.76 -1.94
N LYS A 18 -6.74 24.13 -2.51
CA LYS A 18 -7.94 23.28 -2.53
C LYS A 18 -7.78 22.05 -3.42
N VAL A 19 -7.15 22.21 -4.60
CA VAL A 19 -6.82 21.10 -5.50
C VAL A 19 -5.81 20.16 -4.84
N PHE A 20 -4.77 20.69 -4.19
CA PHE A 20 -3.79 19.89 -3.46
C PHE A 20 -4.40 19.14 -2.26
N GLN A 21 -5.34 19.74 -1.54
CA GLN A 21 -6.08 19.07 -0.46
C GLN A 21 -7.03 17.99 -1.00
N LEU A 22 -7.72 18.25 -2.11
CA LEU A 22 -8.57 17.25 -2.77
C LEU A 22 -7.75 16.06 -3.32
N GLU A 23 -6.58 16.32 -3.91
CA GLU A 23 -5.68 15.27 -4.39
C GLU A 23 -5.13 14.45 -3.21
N ALA A 24 -4.77 15.06 -2.09
CA ALA A 24 -4.33 14.36 -0.89
C ALA A 24 -5.45 13.56 -0.22
N GLU A 25 -6.69 14.05 -0.21
CA GLU A 25 -7.86 13.31 0.30
C GLU A 25 -8.24 12.15 -0.62
N ILE A 26 -8.18 12.33 -1.94
CA ILE A 26 -8.42 11.26 -2.92
C ILE A 26 -7.37 10.17 -2.79
N THR A 27 -6.08 10.54 -2.60
CA THR A 27 -5.01 9.56 -2.42
C THR A 27 -5.15 8.78 -1.11
N LYS A 28 -5.53 9.44 -0.01
CA LYS A 28 -5.81 8.79 1.28
C LYS A 28 -6.93 7.76 1.18
N HIS A 29 -8.02 8.15 0.54
CA HIS A 29 -9.20 7.31 0.39
C HIS A 29 -8.95 6.15 -0.57
N SER A 30 -8.16 6.39 -1.62
CA SER A 30 -7.75 5.38 -2.58
C SER A 30 -6.91 4.29 -1.94
N ASN A 31 -5.95 4.64 -1.08
CA ASN A 31 -5.11 3.66 -0.39
C ASN A 31 -5.93 2.76 0.55
N ASP A 32 -6.88 3.32 1.31
CA ASP A 32 -7.75 2.53 2.18
C ASP A 32 -8.62 1.54 1.39
N VAL A 33 -9.16 1.96 0.25
CA VAL A 33 -9.98 1.12 -0.63
C VAL A 33 -9.15 0.02 -1.26
N ILE A 34 -7.95 0.35 -1.76
CA ILE A 34 -7.02 -0.63 -2.34
C ILE A 34 -6.57 -1.64 -1.28
N MET A 35 -6.26 -1.19 -0.06
CA MET A 35 -5.87 -2.08 1.04
C MET A 35 -6.97 -3.06 1.42
N LYS A 36 -8.23 -2.61 1.46
CA LYS A 36 -9.38 -3.50 1.71
C LYS A 36 -9.55 -4.50 0.58
N ALA A 37 -9.41 -4.06 -0.67
CA ALA A 37 -9.48 -4.95 -1.82
C ALA A 37 -8.33 -5.97 -1.84
N MET A 38 -7.11 -5.56 -1.47
CA MET A 38 -5.99 -6.49 -1.28
C MET A 38 -6.30 -7.54 -0.20
N ALA A 39 -6.87 -7.13 0.94
CA ALA A 39 -7.24 -8.05 1.99
C ALA A 39 -8.30 -9.06 1.55
N GLU A 40 -9.34 -8.60 0.85
CA GLU A 40 -10.38 -9.50 0.33
C GLU A 40 -9.83 -10.46 -0.74
N THR A 41 -8.93 -9.98 -1.61
CA THR A 41 -8.31 -10.81 -2.66
C THR A 41 -7.34 -11.83 -2.08
N PHE A 42 -6.62 -11.46 -1.02
CA PHE A 42 -5.65 -12.34 -0.35
C PHE A 42 -6.21 -13.01 0.92
N LYS A 43 -7.50 -12.80 1.20
CA LYS A 43 -8.20 -13.52 2.23
C LYS A 43 -8.01 -15.02 2.04
N ASP A 44 -7.75 -15.69 3.14
CA ASP A 44 -7.49 -17.12 3.17
C ASP A 44 -6.12 -17.57 2.59
N LYS A 45 -5.26 -16.64 2.18
CA LYS A 45 -3.92 -16.92 1.66
C LYS A 45 -2.83 -16.64 2.70
N THR A 46 -1.67 -17.21 2.46
CA THR A 46 -0.47 -16.97 3.25
C THR A 46 0.58 -16.26 2.40
N LEU A 47 1.50 -15.56 3.05
CA LEU A 47 2.65 -14.95 2.36
C LEU A 47 3.81 -15.94 2.18
N LYS A 48 3.55 -17.26 2.24
CA LYS A 48 4.55 -18.33 2.09
C LYS A 48 5.30 -18.28 0.77
N ILE A 49 4.67 -17.79 -0.30
CA ILE A 49 5.33 -17.61 -1.61
C ILE A 49 6.54 -16.67 -1.53
N PHE A 50 6.60 -15.79 -0.54
CA PHE A 50 7.70 -14.88 -0.26
C PHE A 50 8.61 -15.37 0.89
N GLY A 51 8.42 -16.61 1.35
CA GLY A 51 9.19 -17.20 2.44
C GLY A 51 8.78 -16.71 3.84
N LEU A 52 7.64 -16.02 3.96
CA LEU A 52 7.08 -15.62 5.26
C LEU A 52 6.15 -16.71 5.76
N ASP A 53 6.55 -17.39 6.86
CA ASP A 53 5.67 -18.34 7.54
C ASP A 53 4.72 -17.57 8.45
N SER A 54 3.50 -17.39 8.00
CA SER A 54 2.44 -16.70 8.72
C SER A 54 1.14 -17.49 8.63
N ALA A 55 0.26 -17.27 9.59
CA ALA A 55 -1.11 -17.74 9.51
C ALA A 55 -1.83 -17.04 8.33
N ARG A 56 -2.98 -17.57 7.97
CA ARG A 56 -3.80 -17.09 6.85
C ARG A 56 -4.36 -15.69 7.15
N ILE A 57 -4.34 -14.81 6.15
CA ILE A 57 -4.93 -13.46 6.23
C ILE A 57 -6.45 -13.60 6.26
N THR A 58 -7.10 -12.99 7.26
CA THR A 58 -8.57 -12.99 7.40
C THR A 58 -9.18 -11.60 7.18
N GLY A 59 -8.39 -10.55 7.25
CA GLY A 59 -8.86 -9.18 7.04
C GLY A 59 -7.76 -8.14 7.13
N VAL A 60 -8.13 -6.87 6.97
CA VAL A 60 -7.25 -5.69 7.12
C VAL A 60 -7.79 -4.77 8.20
N ILE A 61 -6.89 -4.18 8.95
CA ILE A 61 -7.19 -3.18 9.95
C ILE A 61 -6.79 -1.79 9.42
N PRO A 62 -7.65 -0.76 9.54
CA PRO A 62 -7.30 0.59 9.14
C PRO A 62 -6.03 1.09 9.86
N THR A 63 -5.07 1.58 9.09
CA THR A 63 -3.75 2.01 9.58
C THR A 63 -3.72 3.42 10.15
N VAL A 64 -4.85 4.15 10.12
CA VAL A 64 -4.95 5.50 10.67
C VAL A 64 -4.94 5.43 12.19
N LEU A 65 -3.79 5.65 12.78
CA LEU A 65 -3.63 5.81 14.22
C LEU A 65 -3.76 7.31 14.57
N PRO A 66 -4.57 7.70 15.57
CA PRO A 66 -4.65 9.08 15.99
C PRO A 66 -3.29 9.54 16.52
N VAL A 67 -2.72 10.57 15.92
CA VAL A 67 -1.40 11.13 16.28
C VAL A 67 -1.56 12.55 16.74
N LEU A 68 -0.98 12.85 17.90
CA LEU A 68 -0.82 14.21 18.43
C LEU A 68 0.43 14.94 17.87
N GLU A 69 1.17 14.37 16.93
CA GLU A 69 2.35 14.99 16.33
C GLU A 69 2.34 14.98 14.80
N VAL A 70 2.63 16.16 14.26
CA VAL A 70 2.64 16.55 12.85
C VAL A 70 3.83 15.92 12.10
N LYS A 71 3.83 14.58 11.94
CA LYS A 71 4.57 13.91 10.86
C LYS A 71 3.75 12.71 10.43
N GLU A 72 3.43 12.66 9.16
CA GLU A 72 2.70 11.55 8.52
C GLU A 72 3.52 10.25 8.61
N ASN A 73 3.42 9.60 9.75
CA ASN A 73 3.99 8.29 9.95
C ASN A 73 2.89 7.27 9.61
N ARG A 74 2.85 6.79 8.40
CA ARG A 74 1.96 5.69 7.98
C ARG A 74 2.72 4.38 8.08
N THR A 75 2.08 3.36 8.61
CA THR A 75 2.47 1.97 8.44
C THR A 75 2.05 1.51 7.05
N ASP A 76 2.74 0.51 6.47
CA ASP A 76 2.32 0.00 5.18
C ASP A 76 1.01 -0.77 5.30
N TYR A 77 0.98 -1.86 6.05
CA TYR A 77 -0.22 -2.69 6.16
C TYR A 77 -0.34 -3.35 7.52
N ILE A 78 -1.56 -3.40 8.05
CA ILE A 78 -1.90 -4.20 9.24
C ILE A 78 -2.95 -5.23 8.84
N PHE A 79 -2.57 -6.49 8.83
CA PHE A 79 -3.46 -7.61 8.54
C PHE A 79 -3.92 -8.29 9.82
N LEU A 80 -5.18 -8.70 9.86
CA LEU A 80 -5.68 -9.64 10.85
C LEU A 80 -5.45 -11.06 10.32
N LEU A 81 -4.78 -11.87 11.11
CA LEU A 81 -4.48 -13.27 10.78
C LEU A 81 -5.55 -14.22 11.34
N ALA A 82 -5.57 -15.44 10.83
CA ALA A 82 -6.55 -16.47 11.23
C ALA A 82 -6.39 -16.95 12.68
N ASP A 83 -5.21 -16.77 13.26
CA ASP A 83 -4.91 -17.05 14.66
C ASP A 83 -5.24 -15.89 15.61
N ASN A 84 -5.95 -14.87 15.11
CA ASN A 84 -6.30 -13.65 15.83
C ASN A 84 -5.11 -12.76 16.19
N THR A 85 -3.95 -12.91 15.55
CA THR A 85 -2.82 -11.99 15.71
C THR A 85 -2.84 -10.91 14.62
N LEU A 86 -2.06 -9.84 14.81
CA LEU A 86 -1.85 -8.78 13.83
C LEU A 86 -0.51 -8.97 13.13
N LEU A 87 -0.51 -8.87 11.81
CA LEU A 87 0.70 -8.77 11.01
C LEU A 87 0.88 -7.33 10.55
N HIS A 88 1.90 -6.66 11.09
CA HIS A 88 2.40 -5.39 10.59
C HIS A 88 3.38 -5.67 9.45
N LEU A 89 2.99 -5.36 8.21
CA LEU A 89 3.80 -5.60 7.02
C LEU A 89 4.35 -4.28 6.48
N GLU A 90 5.67 -4.21 6.33
CA GLU A 90 6.38 -3.03 5.80
C GLU A 90 7.18 -3.37 4.55
N PHE A 91 7.27 -2.42 3.59
CA PHE A 91 8.08 -2.55 2.38
C PHE A 91 9.24 -1.56 2.42
N GLN A 92 10.46 -2.04 2.11
CA GLN A 92 11.66 -1.23 2.18
C GLN A 92 12.58 -1.47 0.98
N THR A 93 13.02 -0.36 0.37
CA THR A 93 14.02 -0.34 -0.72
C THR A 93 15.38 0.18 -0.26
N SER A 94 15.48 0.56 1.02
CA SER A 94 16.71 1.02 1.64
C SER A 94 16.84 0.50 3.08
N VAL A 95 18.03 0.54 3.62
CA VAL A 95 18.30 0.16 5.00
C VAL A 95 18.70 1.40 5.80
N SER A 96 17.99 1.67 6.90
CA SER A 96 18.28 2.76 7.84
C SER A 96 18.41 2.21 9.26
N LYS A 97 19.32 2.78 10.04
CA LYS A 97 19.48 2.42 11.47
C LYS A 97 18.27 2.81 12.31
N GLU A 98 17.49 3.79 11.86
CA GLU A 98 16.34 4.32 12.60
C GLU A 98 15.03 3.57 12.25
N ILE A 99 15.06 2.70 11.24
CA ILE A 99 13.85 2.07 10.73
C ILE A 99 13.17 1.18 11.78
N LEU A 100 13.96 0.39 12.53
CA LEU A 100 13.42 -0.47 13.60
C LEU A 100 12.84 0.33 14.76
N LYS A 101 13.36 1.53 15.05
CA LYS A 101 12.75 2.41 16.06
C LYS A 101 11.38 2.89 15.60
N ARG A 102 11.25 3.24 14.32
CA ARG A 102 9.99 3.65 13.72
C ARG A 102 8.96 2.54 13.83
N PHE A 103 9.30 1.33 13.40
CA PHE A 103 8.40 0.16 13.48
C PHE A 103 8.00 -0.14 14.93
N MET A 104 8.97 -0.16 15.86
CA MET A 104 8.71 -0.35 17.29
C MET A 104 7.69 0.67 17.84
N LEU A 105 7.80 1.95 17.45
CA LEU A 105 6.86 2.98 17.88
C LEU A 105 5.46 2.75 17.32
N TYR A 106 5.35 2.22 16.11
CA TYR A 106 4.05 1.86 15.53
C TYR A 106 3.43 0.68 16.25
N ASP A 107 4.21 -0.38 16.44
CA ASP A 107 3.72 -1.58 17.14
C ASP A 107 3.31 -1.25 18.57
N ALA A 108 4.08 -0.41 19.28
CA ALA A 108 3.71 0.06 20.61
C ALA A 108 2.36 0.80 20.63
N ARG A 109 2.08 1.60 19.59
CA ARG A 109 0.77 2.27 19.44
C ARG A 109 -0.34 1.29 19.10
N LEU A 110 -0.07 0.30 18.26
CA LEU A 110 -1.01 -0.78 17.97
C LEU A 110 -1.35 -1.56 19.24
N ILE A 111 -0.36 -2.02 19.96
CA ILE A 111 -0.51 -2.77 21.22
C ILE A 111 -1.28 -1.94 22.26
N ASN A 112 -1.05 -0.64 22.33
CA ASN A 112 -1.80 0.22 23.25
C ASN A 112 -3.30 0.39 22.86
N LYS A 113 -3.64 0.16 21.59
CA LYS A 113 -5.01 0.31 21.05
C LYS A 113 -5.74 -1.03 20.94
N ASP A 114 -5.02 -2.09 20.77
CA ASP A 114 -5.52 -3.42 20.46
C ASP A 114 -4.77 -4.46 21.32
N GLU A 115 -5.49 -5.35 21.96
CA GLU A 115 -4.90 -6.34 22.89
C GLU A 115 -4.27 -7.54 22.17
N ARG A 116 -4.36 -7.59 20.83
CA ARG A 116 -3.81 -8.69 20.04
C ARG A 116 -2.29 -8.60 19.91
N ASP A 117 -1.66 -9.75 19.80
CA ASP A 117 -0.23 -9.81 19.50
C ASP A 117 0.06 -9.22 18.12
N VAL A 118 1.13 -8.43 18.03
CA VAL A 118 1.60 -7.79 16.79
C VAL A 118 2.90 -8.43 16.35
N ASN A 119 2.90 -9.01 15.17
CA ASN A 119 4.09 -9.54 14.51
C ASN A 119 4.47 -8.64 13.33
N THR A 120 5.72 -8.16 13.29
CA THR A 120 6.19 -7.29 12.22
C THR A 120 7.04 -8.07 11.23
N ALA A 121 6.68 -7.96 9.95
CA ALA A 121 7.49 -8.45 8.84
C ALA A 121 7.89 -7.31 7.92
N VAL A 122 9.13 -7.35 7.43
CA VAL A 122 9.68 -6.33 6.52
C VAL A 122 10.09 -7.01 5.23
N ILE A 123 9.47 -6.64 4.12
CA ILE A 123 9.84 -7.11 2.79
C ILE A 123 10.84 -6.12 2.19
N TYR A 124 12.06 -6.58 2.01
CA TYR A 124 13.14 -5.82 1.40
C TYR A 124 13.23 -6.08 -0.10
N SER A 125 13.41 -5.01 -0.89
CA SER A 125 13.63 -5.14 -2.34
C SER A 125 14.84 -6.01 -2.67
N GLY A 126 14.89 -6.52 -3.90
CA GLY A 126 15.91 -7.43 -4.40
C GLY A 126 17.33 -6.85 -4.40
N ARG A 127 17.50 -5.55 -4.14
CA ARG A 127 18.80 -4.88 -4.00
C ARG A 127 19.36 -4.96 -2.59
N ILE A 128 18.53 -5.31 -1.60
CA ILE A 128 18.94 -5.36 -0.21
C ILE A 128 19.41 -6.77 0.14
N GLU A 129 20.69 -6.89 0.45
CA GLU A 129 21.32 -8.16 0.80
C GLU A 129 21.09 -8.55 2.27
N LYS A 130 21.12 -7.55 3.16
CA LYS A 130 21.02 -7.75 4.60
C LYS A 130 20.53 -6.47 5.28
N ALA A 131 19.67 -6.63 6.28
CA ALA A 131 19.18 -5.57 7.15
C ALA A 131 19.14 -6.05 8.61
N PRO A 132 19.19 -5.14 9.61
CA PRO A 132 19.02 -5.51 11.00
C PRO A 132 17.59 -6.06 11.23
N ASP A 133 17.50 -7.14 11.99
CA ASP A 133 16.24 -7.78 12.39
C ASP A 133 15.88 -7.49 13.85
N ARG A 134 16.77 -6.81 14.57
CA ARG A 134 16.64 -6.59 16.02
C ARG A 134 17.16 -5.23 16.45
N LEU A 135 16.40 -4.60 17.34
CA LEU A 135 16.82 -3.43 18.12
C LEU A 135 16.83 -3.80 19.60
N LYS A 136 17.97 -3.58 20.27
CA LYS A 136 18.08 -3.73 21.71
C LYS A 136 18.50 -2.40 22.33
N LYS A 137 17.70 -1.88 23.26
CA LYS A 137 17.93 -0.63 24.00
C LYS A 137 17.49 -0.79 25.46
N GLY A 138 18.46 -1.02 26.33
CA GLY A 138 18.19 -1.28 27.75
C GLY A 138 17.26 -2.47 27.94
N SER A 139 16.12 -2.25 28.57
CA SER A 139 15.08 -3.24 28.82
C SER A 139 14.25 -3.60 27.58
N ILE A 140 14.31 -2.82 26.50
CA ILE A 140 13.53 -3.05 25.30
C ILE A 140 14.30 -3.94 24.32
N THR A 141 13.67 -5.02 23.87
CA THR A 141 14.12 -5.81 22.73
C THR A 141 12.98 -5.91 21.73
N TYR A 142 13.19 -5.33 20.54
CA TYR A 142 12.25 -5.37 19.44
C TYR A 142 12.82 -6.20 18.31
N LYS A 143 12.02 -7.10 17.73
CA LYS A 143 12.40 -7.99 16.63
C LYS A 143 11.40 -7.91 15.50
N VAL A 144 11.91 -8.10 14.27
CA VAL A 144 11.09 -8.19 13.05
C VAL A 144 11.51 -9.43 12.24
N ALA A 145 10.61 -9.94 11.42
CA ALA A 145 10.90 -10.94 10.41
C ALA A 145 11.32 -10.26 9.11
N ASN A 146 12.56 -10.45 8.67
CA ASN A 146 13.05 -9.90 7.40
C ASN A 146 12.84 -10.90 6.28
N VAL A 147 12.17 -10.46 5.22
CA VAL A 147 11.98 -11.18 3.95
C VAL A 147 12.75 -10.45 2.86
N TYR A 148 13.56 -11.17 2.08
CA TYR A 148 14.41 -10.58 1.04
C TYR A 148 13.97 -11.05 -0.33
N MET A 149 13.57 -10.11 -1.18
CA MET A 149 13.17 -10.39 -2.56
C MET A 149 14.34 -10.66 -3.51
N LYS A 150 15.58 -10.65 -3.01
CA LYS A 150 16.80 -10.95 -3.78
C LYS A 150 16.83 -12.34 -4.42
N GLY A 151 16.10 -13.30 -3.85
CA GLY A 151 15.94 -14.64 -4.40
C GLY A 151 14.91 -14.73 -5.53
N CYS A 152 14.13 -13.68 -5.76
CA CYS A 152 13.11 -13.60 -6.78
C CYS A 152 13.66 -12.84 -8.00
N ASP A 153 13.84 -13.52 -9.11
CA ASP A 153 14.31 -12.93 -10.39
C ASP A 153 13.14 -12.23 -11.08
N GLY A 154 13.04 -10.91 -10.89
CA GLY A 154 11.98 -10.07 -11.43
C GLY A 154 11.99 -9.97 -12.95
N ASP A 155 13.16 -10.00 -13.59
CA ASP A 155 13.24 -9.96 -15.05
C ASP A 155 12.66 -11.25 -15.65
N LYS A 156 12.98 -12.40 -15.05
CA LYS A 156 12.46 -13.70 -15.48
C LYS A 156 10.95 -13.86 -15.21
N GLU A 157 10.49 -13.42 -14.03
CA GLU A 157 9.07 -13.49 -13.70
C GLU A 157 8.26 -12.52 -14.59
N TYR A 158 8.76 -11.33 -14.87
CA TYR A 158 8.16 -10.40 -15.82
C TYR A 158 7.97 -11.05 -17.20
N GLN A 159 9.03 -11.69 -17.73
CA GLN A 159 8.97 -12.32 -19.03
C GLN A 159 7.90 -13.43 -19.10
N LYS A 160 7.82 -14.28 -18.07
CA LYS A 160 6.80 -15.34 -18.00
C LYS A 160 5.38 -14.78 -17.96
N LEU A 161 5.15 -13.74 -17.13
CA LEU A 161 3.85 -13.10 -17.02
C LEU A 161 3.45 -12.42 -18.32
N HIS A 162 4.39 -11.75 -18.97
CA HIS A 162 4.19 -11.10 -20.26
C HIS A 162 3.77 -12.10 -21.34
N GLU A 163 4.51 -13.21 -21.52
CA GLU A 163 4.19 -14.25 -22.48
C GLU A 163 2.80 -14.86 -22.25
N LYS A 164 2.39 -15.01 -20.98
CA LYS A 164 1.10 -15.57 -20.62
C LYS A 164 -0.04 -14.59 -20.92
N ILE A 165 0.16 -13.31 -20.60
CA ILE A 165 -0.81 -12.23 -20.86
C ILE A 165 -0.97 -12.00 -22.37
N GLU A 166 0.12 -11.99 -23.15
CA GLU A 166 0.05 -11.90 -24.61
C GLU A 166 -0.79 -13.01 -25.24
N LYS A 167 -0.73 -14.21 -24.67
CA LYS A 167 -1.57 -15.35 -25.11
C LYS A 167 -3.00 -15.29 -24.58
N SER A 168 -3.37 -14.22 -23.86
CA SER A 168 -4.66 -14.07 -23.19
C SER A 168 -4.98 -15.21 -22.20
N GLU A 169 -3.95 -15.85 -21.65
CA GLU A 169 -4.11 -16.88 -20.63
C GLU A 169 -4.39 -16.25 -19.25
N PRO A 170 -5.34 -16.80 -18.46
CA PRO A 170 -5.62 -16.25 -17.14
C PRO A 170 -4.47 -16.47 -16.18
N LEU A 171 -4.19 -15.43 -15.37
CA LEU A 171 -3.22 -15.54 -14.28
C LEU A 171 -3.87 -16.23 -13.07
N ASN A 172 -3.14 -17.16 -12.46
CA ASN A 172 -3.53 -17.70 -11.17
C ASN A 172 -3.16 -16.71 -10.03
N GLU A 173 -3.58 -17.01 -8.81
CA GLU A 173 -3.41 -16.13 -7.65
C GLU A 173 -1.94 -15.86 -7.29
N GLU A 174 -1.07 -16.86 -7.45
CA GLU A 174 0.37 -16.70 -7.22
C GLU A 174 1.01 -15.78 -8.27
N GLU A 175 0.59 -15.91 -9.53
CA GLU A 175 1.04 -15.06 -10.62
C GLU A 175 0.56 -13.61 -10.47
N ILE A 176 -0.66 -13.40 -9.99
CA ILE A 176 -1.17 -12.07 -9.63
C ILE A 176 -0.32 -11.45 -8.53
N LEU A 177 -0.01 -12.21 -7.47
CA LEU A 177 0.88 -11.73 -6.41
C LEU A 177 2.28 -11.41 -6.95
N LYS A 178 2.84 -12.27 -7.79
CA LYS A 178 4.13 -12.02 -8.42
C LYS A 178 4.11 -10.74 -9.26
N LEU A 179 3.06 -10.51 -10.04
CA LEU A 179 2.91 -9.28 -10.83
C LEU A 179 2.87 -8.01 -9.95
N ILE A 180 2.13 -8.06 -8.85
CA ILE A 180 2.04 -6.96 -7.89
C ILE A 180 3.42 -6.67 -7.24
N PHE A 181 4.18 -7.71 -6.90
CA PHE A 181 5.46 -7.58 -6.21
C PHE A 181 6.68 -7.48 -7.13
N LEU A 182 6.51 -7.51 -8.45
CA LEU A 182 7.60 -7.32 -9.42
C LEU A 182 8.53 -6.15 -9.11
N PRO A 183 8.00 -4.95 -8.70
CA PRO A 183 8.86 -3.81 -8.39
C PRO A 183 9.86 -4.06 -7.27
N LEU A 184 9.57 -4.99 -6.37
CA LEU A 184 10.43 -5.35 -5.25
C LEU A 184 11.37 -6.51 -5.55
N MET A 185 11.19 -7.25 -6.64
CA MET A 185 12.05 -8.37 -7.01
C MET A 185 13.41 -7.89 -7.52
N LYS A 186 14.38 -8.80 -7.51
CA LYS A 186 15.70 -8.51 -8.09
C LYS A 186 15.57 -8.33 -9.61
N SER A 187 16.03 -7.18 -10.12
CA SER A 187 15.96 -6.85 -11.54
C SER A 187 17.16 -5.99 -11.96
N LYS A 188 17.44 -5.96 -13.25
CA LYS A 188 18.36 -5.00 -13.89
C LYS A 188 17.78 -3.60 -13.92
N LYS A 189 16.45 -3.47 -13.88
CA LYS A 189 15.71 -2.21 -13.84
C LYS A 189 15.62 -1.69 -12.41
N THR A 190 15.31 -0.40 -12.28
CA THR A 190 14.99 0.18 -10.98
C THR A 190 13.60 -0.28 -10.51
N GLU A 191 13.34 -0.14 -9.22
CA GLU A 191 12.02 -0.40 -8.64
C GLU A 191 10.94 0.46 -9.33
N ASP A 192 11.25 1.73 -9.61
CA ASP A 192 10.38 2.68 -10.30
C ASP A 192 10.04 2.22 -11.73
N GLU A 193 11.06 1.84 -12.50
CA GLU A 193 10.89 1.33 -13.87
C GLU A 193 10.07 0.05 -13.91
N MET A 194 10.36 -0.88 -12.98
CA MET A 194 9.65 -2.14 -12.90
C MET A 194 8.19 -1.93 -12.48
N ALA A 195 7.91 -0.98 -11.58
CA ALA A 195 6.54 -0.64 -11.18
C ALA A 195 5.69 -0.16 -12.36
N VAL A 196 6.25 0.75 -13.17
CA VAL A 196 5.55 1.24 -14.38
C VAL A 196 5.34 0.10 -15.37
N GLN A 197 6.36 -0.74 -15.61
CA GLN A 197 6.21 -1.86 -16.54
C GLN A 197 5.22 -2.92 -16.06
N ALA A 198 5.20 -3.22 -14.77
CA ALA A 198 4.23 -4.15 -14.19
C ALA A 198 2.79 -3.60 -14.31
N ALA A 199 2.61 -2.30 -14.11
CA ALA A 199 1.31 -1.66 -14.26
C ALA A 199 0.87 -1.60 -15.74
N GLU A 200 1.79 -1.31 -16.67
CA GLU A 200 1.51 -1.34 -18.11
C GLU A 200 1.10 -2.75 -18.54
N LEU A 201 1.84 -3.78 -18.10
CA LEU A 201 1.51 -5.17 -18.39
C LEU A 201 0.13 -5.56 -17.82
N ALA A 202 -0.22 -5.06 -16.63
CA ALA A 202 -1.51 -5.34 -16.00
C ALA A 202 -2.71 -4.76 -16.78
N LYS A 203 -2.52 -3.73 -17.61
CA LYS A 203 -3.60 -3.18 -18.47
C LYS A 203 -4.12 -4.19 -19.46
N ASP A 204 -3.27 -5.08 -19.93
CA ASP A 204 -3.59 -6.07 -20.94
C ASP A 204 -4.33 -7.29 -20.37
N ILE A 205 -4.44 -7.39 -19.04
CA ILE A 205 -5.21 -8.43 -18.37
C ILE A 205 -6.70 -8.19 -18.59
N THR A 206 -7.45 -9.24 -18.92
CA THR A 206 -8.90 -9.18 -19.09
C THR A 206 -9.64 -9.15 -17.75
N GLY A 207 -10.76 -8.40 -17.70
CA GLY A 207 -11.62 -8.33 -16.52
C GLY A 207 -11.24 -7.26 -15.51
N GLU A 208 -11.97 -7.23 -14.38
CA GLU A 208 -11.84 -6.18 -13.35
C GLU A 208 -10.59 -6.33 -12.49
N ILE A 209 -9.98 -7.52 -12.47
CA ILE A 209 -8.80 -7.82 -11.66
C ILE A 209 -7.59 -6.94 -12.01
N LYS A 210 -7.47 -6.46 -13.25
CA LYS A 210 -6.42 -5.55 -13.67
C LYS A 210 -6.39 -4.26 -12.86
N THR A 211 -7.56 -3.73 -12.58
CA THR A 211 -7.77 -2.52 -11.79
C THR A 211 -7.20 -2.68 -10.39
N PHE A 212 -7.47 -3.83 -9.77
CA PHE A 212 -6.92 -4.18 -8.47
C PHE A 212 -5.39 -4.33 -8.53
N ILE A 213 -4.84 -5.04 -9.51
CA ILE A 213 -3.40 -5.27 -9.65
C ILE A 213 -2.64 -3.95 -9.76
N ILE A 214 -3.08 -3.04 -10.63
CA ILE A 214 -2.43 -1.74 -10.82
C ILE A 214 -2.51 -0.92 -9.54
N GLY A 215 -3.68 -0.90 -8.88
CA GLY A 215 -3.85 -0.20 -7.61
C GLY A 215 -2.95 -0.76 -6.50
N ALA A 216 -2.79 -2.07 -6.44
CA ALA A 216 -1.89 -2.71 -5.49
C ALA A 216 -0.41 -2.36 -5.75
N ILE A 217 0.02 -2.33 -7.03
CA ILE A 217 1.36 -1.86 -7.42
C ILE A 217 1.60 -0.43 -6.93
N VAL A 218 0.64 0.48 -7.17
CA VAL A 218 0.73 1.87 -6.66
C VAL A 218 0.88 1.88 -5.15
N ALA A 219 0.03 1.17 -4.43
CA ALA A 219 0.00 1.20 -2.98
C ALA A 219 1.31 0.70 -2.34
N ILE A 220 1.95 -0.34 -2.88
CA ILE A 220 3.21 -0.85 -2.35
C ILE A 220 4.42 0.00 -2.76
N THR A 221 4.33 0.79 -3.84
CA THR A 221 5.45 1.58 -4.38
C THR A 221 5.41 3.06 -3.98
N ASP A 222 4.28 3.58 -3.52
CA ASP A 222 4.06 5.01 -3.23
C ASP A 222 5.13 5.64 -2.33
N LYS A 223 5.65 4.89 -1.36
CA LYS A 223 6.62 5.41 -0.39
C LYS A 223 8.02 5.65 -0.94
N PHE A 224 8.43 4.89 -1.94
CA PHE A 224 9.81 4.92 -2.44
C PHE A 224 9.93 5.36 -3.90
N MET A 225 8.81 5.49 -4.61
CA MET A 225 8.79 5.92 -5.99
C MET A 225 9.07 7.42 -6.12
N SER A 226 9.88 7.79 -7.10
CA SER A 226 10.12 9.19 -7.45
C SER A 226 8.89 9.86 -8.04
N GLU A 227 8.76 11.19 -7.88
CA GLU A 227 7.58 11.94 -8.31
C GLU A 227 7.28 11.82 -9.81
N ASP A 228 8.30 11.71 -10.65
CA ASP A 228 8.12 11.57 -12.09
C ASP A 228 7.54 10.20 -12.47
N TYR A 229 7.99 9.14 -11.82
CA TYR A 229 7.44 7.80 -12.00
C TYR A 229 6.05 7.67 -11.37
N LYS A 230 5.78 8.33 -10.24
CA LYS A 230 4.42 8.42 -9.67
C LYS A 230 3.44 9.02 -10.66
N LYS A 231 3.80 10.12 -11.33
CA LYS A 231 2.94 10.73 -12.36
C LYS A 231 2.64 9.74 -13.49
N ARG A 232 3.66 9.05 -14.00
CA ARG A 232 3.47 8.04 -15.06
C ARG A 232 2.57 6.90 -14.60
N LEU A 233 2.77 6.40 -13.38
CA LEU A 233 1.95 5.34 -12.81
C LEU A 233 0.50 5.79 -12.61
N LEU A 234 0.27 7.04 -12.17
CA LEU A 234 -1.06 7.63 -12.06
C LEU A 234 -1.74 7.82 -13.42
N GLU A 235 -0.98 8.08 -14.49
CA GLU A 235 -1.51 8.09 -15.84
C GLU A 235 -2.00 6.71 -16.27
N VAL A 236 -1.23 5.67 -15.99
CA VAL A 236 -1.65 4.28 -16.21
C VAL A 236 -2.96 3.98 -15.46
N LEU A 237 -3.06 4.44 -14.22
CA LEU A 237 -4.27 4.31 -13.40
C LEU A 237 -5.49 5.03 -14.01
N ARG A 238 -5.32 6.27 -14.47
CA ARG A 238 -6.40 7.06 -15.08
C ARG A 238 -6.95 6.40 -16.33
N MET A 239 -6.11 5.73 -17.08
CA MET A 239 -6.51 5.00 -18.28
C MET A 239 -7.30 3.72 -18.00
N THR A 240 -7.23 3.22 -16.78
CA THR A 240 -7.91 1.98 -16.37
C THR A 240 -9.10 2.30 -15.51
N GLN A 241 -10.19 2.50 -15.64
CA GLN A 241 -11.44 2.71 -14.85
C GLN A 241 -11.30 2.65 -13.31
N ILE A 242 -10.06 2.67 -12.77
CA ILE A 242 -9.77 2.62 -11.33
C ILE A 242 -10.37 3.82 -10.60
N GLU A 243 -10.26 4.99 -11.19
CA GLU A 243 -10.77 6.20 -10.56
C GLU A 243 -12.29 6.09 -10.34
N GLN A 244 -12.97 5.46 -11.27
CA GLN A 244 -14.41 5.22 -11.19
C GLN A 244 -14.73 4.20 -10.07
N TRP A 245 -14.01 3.10 -10.03
CA TRP A 245 -14.19 2.08 -9.00
C TRP A 245 -13.88 2.59 -7.58
N ILE A 246 -12.76 3.32 -7.39
CA ILE A 246 -12.41 3.94 -6.12
C ILE A 246 -13.46 4.95 -5.67
N ARG A 247 -13.97 5.76 -6.59
CA ARG A 247 -15.05 6.73 -6.32
C ARG A 247 -16.35 6.04 -5.93
N GLU A 248 -16.67 4.92 -6.57
CA GLU A 248 -17.88 4.15 -6.25
C GLU A 248 -17.80 3.50 -4.88
N GLU A 249 -16.67 2.86 -4.56
CA GLU A 249 -16.46 2.25 -3.25
C GLU A 249 -16.42 3.29 -2.14
N GLY A 250 -15.77 4.43 -2.36
CA GLY A 250 -15.79 5.54 -1.43
C GLY A 250 -17.18 6.09 -1.15
N ARG A 251 -18.04 6.19 -2.18
CA ARG A 251 -19.46 6.57 -1.98
C ARG A 251 -20.23 5.52 -1.19
N LYS A 252 -19.99 4.24 -1.42
CA LYS A 252 -20.63 3.16 -0.65
C LYS A 252 -20.24 3.22 0.81
N GLU A 253 -18.98 3.47 1.11
CA GLU A 253 -18.49 3.60 2.49
C GLU A 253 -18.99 4.86 3.19
N GLY A 254 -18.99 6.00 2.49
CA GLY A 254 -19.57 7.24 3.01
C GLY A 254 -21.05 7.11 3.37
N ARG A 255 -21.83 6.40 2.53
CA ARG A 255 -23.23 6.08 2.86
C ARG A 255 -23.36 5.18 4.09
N LYS A 256 -22.50 4.15 4.22
CA LYS A 256 -22.50 3.26 5.40
C LYS A 256 -22.12 4.01 6.68
N ALA A 257 -21.14 4.91 6.61
CA ALA A 257 -20.74 5.74 7.74
C ALA A 257 -21.84 6.74 8.15
N GLY A 258 -22.46 7.42 7.17
CA GLY A 258 -23.57 8.33 7.39
C GLY A 258 -24.79 7.64 8.02
N LEU A 259 -25.13 6.43 7.56
CA LEU A 259 -26.20 5.61 8.14
C LEU A 259 -25.90 5.17 9.59
N ARG A 260 -24.64 4.86 9.92
CA ARG A 260 -24.24 4.53 11.30
C ARG A 260 -24.34 5.77 12.20
N GLN A 261 -23.91 6.91 11.73
CA GLN A 261 -23.97 8.17 12.48
C GLN A 261 -25.41 8.62 12.71
N SER A 262 -26.29 8.52 11.70
CA SER A 262 -27.72 8.79 11.84
C SER A 262 -28.37 7.86 12.86
N LYS A 263 -28.08 6.54 12.82
CA LYS A 263 -28.61 5.59 13.82
C LYS A 263 -28.13 5.87 15.24
N MET A 264 -26.90 6.36 15.42
CA MET A 264 -26.40 6.78 16.75
C MET A 264 -27.10 8.03 17.26
N ILE A 265 -27.45 8.99 16.41
CA ILE A 265 -28.15 10.20 16.76
C ILE A 265 -29.59 9.84 17.18
N PHE A 266 -30.29 8.98 16.44
CA PHE A 266 -31.65 8.54 16.76
C PHE A 266 -31.75 7.58 17.96
N ALA A 267 -30.65 6.93 18.36
CA ALA A 267 -30.63 6.07 19.54
C ALA A 267 -30.37 6.83 20.85
N ASN A 268 -29.95 8.09 20.77
CA ASN A 268 -29.64 8.96 21.90
C ASN A 268 -30.69 10.08 22.10
N THR A 269 -31.79 10.06 21.34
CA THR A 269 -33.03 10.86 21.53
C THR A 269 -34.15 9.96 21.99
#